data_052dc0cdf7e73372f300905b3fdb7277
#
_entry.id   052dc0cdf7e73372f300905b3fdb7277
#
_cell.length_a   1.000
_cell.length_b   1.000
_cell.length_c   1.000
_cell.angle_alpha   90.00
_cell.angle_beta   90.00
_cell.angle_gamma   90.00
#
_symmetry.space_group_name_H-M   'P 1'
#
loop_
_entity.id
_entity.type
_entity.pdbx_description
1 polymer ?
#
loop_
_entity_poly.entity_id
_entity_poly.type
_entity_poly.pdbx_seq_one_letter_code
_entity_poly.pdbx_strand_id
1 'polypeptide(L)'
;MNSDIADWAAWARSQGWTVTDTTKGYTQFFTPEGAYAGRYPATPSNPRRRMADLKMVLKAHGLPIPPPSKKEQRAARRKGL
;
A
#
# COMPACT_ATOMS: atom_id res chain seq x y z
N MET A 1 8.54 -3.72 -9.05
CA MET A 1 7.73 -3.48 -7.83
C MET A 1 7.74 -4.72 -6.95
N ASN A 2 7.90 -4.54 -5.64
CA ASN A 2 7.85 -5.65 -4.70
C ASN A 2 6.45 -6.25 -4.67
N SER A 3 6.35 -7.59 -4.67
CA SER A 3 5.06 -8.28 -4.66
C SER A 3 4.23 -7.98 -3.42
N ASP A 4 4.89 -7.68 -2.29
CA ASP A 4 4.18 -7.38 -1.03
C ASP A 4 3.35 -6.10 -1.12
N ILE A 5 3.72 -5.17 -1.98
CA ILE A 5 3.00 -3.90 -2.13
C ILE A 5 2.26 -3.78 -3.46
N ALA A 6 2.27 -4.82 -4.29
CA ALA A 6 1.58 -4.78 -5.58
C ALA A 6 0.09 -4.50 -5.41
N ASP A 7 -0.54 -5.14 -4.42
CA ASP A 7 -1.95 -4.93 -4.10
C ASP A 7 -2.22 -3.50 -3.61
N TRP A 8 -1.32 -2.97 -2.78
CA TRP A 8 -1.39 -1.60 -2.29
C TRP A 8 -1.26 -0.59 -3.43
N ALA A 9 -0.34 -0.86 -4.36
CA ALA A 9 -0.15 -0.01 -5.53
C ALA A 9 -1.41 0.01 -6.39
N ALA A 10 -1.99 -1.16 -6.66
CA ALA A 10 -3.24 -1.26 -7.43
C ALA A 10 -4.38 -0.52 -6.73
N TRP A 11 -4.50 -0.69 -5.42
CA TRP A 11 -5.51 0.01 -4.62
C TRP A 11 -5.35 1.52 -4.68
N ALA A 12 -4.12 2.01 -4.47
CA ALA A 12 -3.83 3.44 -4.54
C ALA A 12 -4.19 4.02 -5.91
N ARG A 13 -3.81 3.32 -6.98
CA ARG A 13 -4.15 3.75 -8.34
C ARG A 13 -5.66 3.81 -8.56
N SER A 14 -6.41 2.89 -7.98
CA SER A 14 -7.88 2.89 -8.08
C SER A 14 -8.50 4.09 -7.38
N GLN A 15 -7.78 4.69 -6.43
CA GLN A 15 -8.21 5.88 -5.70
C GLN A 15 -7.67 7.18 -6.33
N GLY A 16 -7.11 7.09 -7.52
CA GLY A 16 -6.59 8.27 -8.21
C GLY A 16 -5.15 8.63 -7.88
N TRP A 17 -4.47 7.81 -7.11
CA TRP A 17 -3.07 8.03 -6.75
C TRP A 17 -2.15 7.62 -7.89
N THR A 18 -0.95 8.19 -7.91
CA THR A 18 0.10 7.80 -8.84
C THR A 18 1.12 6.94 -8.11
N VAL A 19 1.47 5.81 -8.70
CA VAL A 19 2.49 4.90 -8.14
C VAL A 19 3.53 4.63 -9.22
N THR A 20 4.78 4.90 -8.91
CA THR A 20 5.89 4.76 -9.85
C THR A 20 7.03 3.95 -9.26
N ASP A 21 7.73 3.20 -10.09
CA ASP A 21 8.95 2.50 -9.69
C ASP A 21 10.17 3.35 -10.11
N THR A 22 11.16 3.46 -9.21
CA THR A 22 12.41 4.15 -9.51
C THR A 22 13.45 3.17 -10.06
N THR A 23 14.49 3.71 -10.70
CA THR A 23 15.60 2.90 -11.19
C THR A 23 16.39 2.24 -10.07
N LYS A 24 16.29 2.77 -8.84
CA LYS A 24 16.93 2.21 -7.66
C LYS A 24 16.10 1.12 -6.97
N GLY A 25 14.95 0.78 -7.51
CA GLY A 25 14.10 -0.28 -6.97
C GLY A 25 13.08 0.16 -5.94
N TYR A 26 12.92 1.45 -5.70
CA TYR A 26 11.88 1.97 -4.81
C TYR A 26 10.56 2.12 -5.55
N THR A 27 9.46 1.89 -4.84
CA THR A 27 8.12 2.23 -5.32
C THR A 27 7.66 3.49 -4.59
N GLN A 28 7.34 4.54 -5.34
CA GLN A 28 6.93 5.84 -4.80
C GLN A 28 5.43 6.04 -4.97
N PHE A 29 4.80 6.59 -3.92
CA PHE A 29 3.37 6.87 -3.91
C PHE A 29 3.15 8.38 -3.90
N PHE A 30 2.30 8.86 -4.80
CA PHE A 30 1.92 10.27 -4.90
C PHE A 30 0.40 10.40 -4.76
N THR A 31 -0.04 11.43 -4.04
CA THR A 31 -1.47 11.71 -3.86
C THR A 31 -2.12 12.10 -5.19
N PRO A 32 -3.47 12.14 -5.26
CA PRO A 32 -4.16 12.63 -6.46
C PRO A 32 -3.78 14.05 -6.85
N GLU A 33 -3.36 14.87 -5.89
CA GLU A 33 -2.88 16.23 -6.13
C GLU A 33 -1.43 16.27 -6.60
N GLY A 34 -0.75 15.12 -6.67
CA GLY A 34 0.63 15.04 -7.11
C GLY A 34 1.66 15.22 -6.00
N ALA A 35 1.23 15.27 -4.73
CA ALA A 35 2.15 15.39 -3.61
C ALA A 35 2.79 14.05 -3.27
N TYR A 36 4.09 14.09 -2.94
CA TYR A 36 4.80 12.88 -2.52
C TYR A 36 4.28 12.40 -1.16
N ALA A 37 3.88 11.14 -1.08
CA ALA A 37 3.36 10.56 0.15
C ALA A 37 4.38 9.66 0.85
N GLY A 38 4.98 8.72 0.12
CA GLY A 38 5.93 7.80 0.71
C GLY A 38 6.53 6.86 -0.33
N ARG A 39 7.46 6.01 0.13
CA ARG A 39 8.11 5.04 -0.74
C ARG A 39 8.31 3.71 -0.02
N TYR A 40 8.47 2.66 -0.79
CA TYR A 40 8.71 1.31 -0.28
C TYR A 40 9.89 0.69 -1.03
N PRO A 41 10.91 0.16 -0.32
CA PRO A 41 12.08 -0.43 -0.97
C PRO A 41 11.73 -1.77 -1.63
N ALA A 42 12.49 -2.15 -2.66
CA ALA A 42 12.27 -3.41 -3.37
C ALA A 42 12.51 -4.63 -2.47
N THR A 43 13.51 -4.54 -1.59
CA THR A 43 13.87 -5.62 -0.65
C THR A 43 14.09 -5.03 0.73
N PRO A 44 12.99 -4.82 1.51
CA PRO A 44 13.14 -4.27 2.85
C PRO A 44 13.78 -5.28 3.80
N SER A 45 14.61 -4.78 4.72
CA SER A 45 15.23 -5.62 5.75
C SER A 45 14.22 -6.10 6.79
N ASN A 46 13.15 -5.35 7.00
CA ASN A 46 12.06 -5.74 7.90
C ASN A 46 10.72 -5.45 7.21
N PRO A 47 10.19 -6.42 6.43
CA PRO A 47 8.98 -6.19 5.64
C PRO A 47 7.75 -5.78 6.46
N ARG A 48 7.56 -6.39 7.64
CA ARG A 48 6.41 -6.10 8.48
C ARG A 48 6.40 -4.65 8.95
N ARG A 49 7.54 -4.19 9.44
CA ARG A 49 7.67 -2.83 9.94
C ARG A 49 7.54 -1.83 8.80
N ARG A 50 8.18 -2.10 7.66
CA ARG A 50 8.09 -1.22 6.49
C ARG A 50 6.67 -1.12 5.97
N MET A 51 5.95 -2.24 5.95
CA MET A 51 4.55 -2.24 5.52
C MET A 51 3.67 -1.45 6.49
N ALA A 52 3.88 -1.60 7.81
CA ALA A 52 3.14 -0.85 8.81
C ALA A 52 3.39 0.65 8.69
N ASP A 53 4.66 1.04 8.49
CA ASP A 53 5.03 2.44 8.30
C ASP A 53 4.39 3.01 7.04
N LEU A 54 4.40 2.25 5.95
CA LEU A 54 3.78 2.67 4.69
C LEU A 54 2.27 2.87 4.87
N LYS A 55 1.60 1.94 5.54
CA LYS A 55 0.17 2.06 5.83
C LYS A 55 -0.15 3.37 6.55
N MET A 56 0.62 3.68 7.57
CA MET A 56 0.42 4.90 8.36
C MET A 56 0.60 6.14 7.50
N VAL A 57 1.64 6.16 6.67
CA VAL A 57 1.92 7.29 5.78
C VAL A 57 0.80 7.49 4.76
N LEU A 58 0.38 6.41 4.11
CA LEU A 58 -0.68 6.47 3.10
C LEU A 58 -2.00 6.92 3.72
N LYS A 59 -2.33 6.40 4.90
CA LYS A 59 -3.53 6.79 5.62
C LYS A 59 -3.48 8.27 6.03
N ALA A 60 -2.31 8.74 6.47
CA ALA A 60 -2.13 10.13 6.86
C ALA A 60 -2.34 11.09 5.68
N HIS A 61 -2.05 10.64 4.45
CA HIS A 61 -2.28 11.41 3.24
C HIS A 61 -3.68 11.21 2.63
N GLY A 62 -4.55 10.50 3.33
CA GLY A 62 -5.95 10.37 2.93
C GLY A 62 -6.30 9.14 2.10
N LEU A 63 -5.37 8.20 1.93
CA LEU A 63 -5.71 6.95 1.24
C LEU A 63 -6.52 6.05 2.17
N PRO A 64 -7.74 5.64 1.77
CA PRO A 64 -8.51 4.71 2.58
C PRO A 64 -7.77 3.38 2.73
N ILE A 65 -7.92 2.74 3.88
CA ILE A 65 -7.35 1.41 4.08
C ILE A 65 -8.01 0.46 3.09
N PRO A 66 -7.22 -0.32 2.31
CA PRO A 66 -7.80 -1.21 1.32
C PRO A 66 -8.67 -2.29 1.96
N PRO A 67 -9.59 -2.87 1.21
CA PRO A 67 -10.38 -3.98 1.73
C PRO A 67 -9.48 -5.13 2.17
N PRO A 68 -9.91 -5.92 3.16
CA PRO A 68 -9.10 -7.03 3.64
C PRO A 68 -8.85 -8.06 2.52
N SER A 69 -7.78 -8.83 2.67
CA SER A 69 -7.47 -9.90 1.75
C SER A 69 -8.59 -10.94 1.72
N LYS A 70 -8.60 -11.79 0.69
CA LYS A 70 -9.62 -12.85 0.59
C LYS A 70 -9.63 -13.73 1.84
N LYS A 71 -8.46 -14.01 2.40
CA LYS A 71 -8.33 -14.79 3.62
C LYS A 71 -9.01 -14.09 4.80
N GLU A 72 -8.78 -12.81 4.95
CA GLU A 72 -9.40 -12.01 6.02
C GLU A 72 -10.90 -11.88 5.83
N GLN A 73 -11.36 -11.74 4.59
CA GLN A 73 -12.78 -11.69 4.29
C GLN A 73 -13.48 -12.99 4.69
N ARG A 74 -12.87 -14.13 4.44
CA ARG A 74 -13.43 -15.43 4.86
C ARG A 74 -13.50 -15.54 6.37
N ALA A 75 -12.45 -15.12 7.07
CA ALA A 75 -12.42 -15.13 8.53
C ALA A 75 -13.49 -14.21 9.11
N ALA A 76 -13.66 -13.03 8.54
CA ALA A 76 -14.67 -12.07 8.96
C ALA A 76 -16.08 -12.62 8.75
N ARG A 77 -16.35 -13.30 7.63
CA ARG A 77 -17.66 -13.91 7.37
C ARG A 77 -18.00 -14.98 8.39
N ARG A 78 -17.02 -15.81 8.76
CA ARG A 78 -17.23 -16.85 9.79
C ARG A 78 -17.59 -16.24 11.14
N LYS A 79 -16.94 -15.13 11.49
CA LYS A 79 -17.19 -14.45 12.76
C LYS A 79 -18.47 -13.62 12.74
N GLY A 80 -18.87 -13.15 11.57
CA GLY A 80 -20.04 -12.31 11.41
C GLY A 80 -21.36 -13.04 11.35
N LEU A 81 -21.29 -14.34 11.36
CA LEU A 81 -22.45 -15.21 11.38
C LEU A 81 -22.67 -15.76 12.79
#